data_91751a4ac9304d73067be54a810a2e1d
#
_entry.id   91751a4ac9304d73067be54a810a2e1d
#
_cell.length_a   1.000
_cell.length_b   1.000
_cell.length_c   1.000
_cell.angle_alpha   90.00
_cell.angle_beta   90.00
_cell.angle_gamma   90.00
#
_symmetry.space_group_name_H-M   'P 1'
#
loop_
_entity.id
_entity.type
_entity.pdbx_description
1 polymer ?
#
loop_
_entity_poly.entity_id
_entity_poly.type
_entity_poly.pdbx_seq_one_letter_code
_entity_poly.pdbx_strand_id
1 'polypeptide(L)'
;KKDMEWMQKQLNQTRNLYGLYREERTFLKKNAISKGRKIAVYRQMLLCSQKGFELLKIQHRYENDYLQLPPDKQELIRQHIDYLTDKHEQLLLTYIDKVSIDLEYVESHLAQDPQDLMQLFLREMRETEKDEYEDMMDKYHLMRIIASIFAYQETIDYLEKLIHSFKLRHTEENQIDINVNEE
;
A
#
# COMPACT_ATOMS: atom_id res chain seq x y z
N LYS A 1 1.01 22.51 1.27
CA LYS A 1 -0.41 22.66 1.64
C LYS A 1 -1.32 22.50 0.42
N LYS A 2 -1.08 23.19 -0.70
CA LYS A 2 -1.88 23.09 -1.95
C LYS A 2 -1.89 21.67 -2.51
N ASP A 3 -0.74 20.98 -2.50
CA ASP A 3 -0.63 19.60 -3.02
C ASP A 3 -1.45 18.61 -2.18
N MET A 4 -1.45 18.76 -0.86
CA MET A 4 -2.25 17.95 0.05
C MET A 4 -3.77 18.15 -0.17
N GLU A 5 -4.20 19.39 -0.40
CA GLU A 5 -5.60 19.70 -0.71
C GLU A 5 -6.01 19.11 -2.08
N TRP A 6 -5.11 19.18 -3.06
CA TRP A 6 -5.32 18.57 -4.36
C TRP A 6 -5.42 17.04 -4.26
N MET A 7 -4.48 16.38 -3.57
CA MET A 7 -4.51 14.94 -3.36
C MET A 7 -5.78 14.48 -2.66
N GLN A 8 -6.23 15.21 -1.61
CA GLN A 8 -7.48 14.91 -0.92
C GLN A 8 -8.68 15.00 -1.86
N LYS A 9 -8.70 16.01 -2.75
CA LYS A 9 -9.74 16.16 -3.76
C LYS A 9 -9.75 14.98 -4.74
N GLN A 10 -8.60 14.56 -5.24
CA GLN A 10 -8.49 13.41 -6.14
C GLN A 10 -8.96 12.11 -5.47
N LEU A 11 -8.57 11.86 -4.23
CA LEU A 11 -9.06 10.71 -3.47
C LEU A 11 -10.59 10.70 -3.31
N ASN A 12 -11.18 11.86 -3.03
CA ASN A 12 -12.64 11.98 -2.89
C ASN A 12 -13.35 11.73 -4.24
N GLN A 13 -12.81 12.24 -5.34
CA GLN A 13 -13.34 11.98 -6.68
C GLN A 13 -13.27 10.50 -7.04
N THR A 14 -12.13 9.85 -6.79
CA THR A 14 -11.94 8.43 -7.04
C THR A 14 -12.90 7.58 -6.21
N ARG A 15 -13.12 7.95 -4.94
CA ARG A 15 -14.10 7.29 -4.06
C ARG A 15 -15.52 7.39 -4.63
N ASN A 16 -15.91 8.55 -5.13
CA ASN A 16 -17.23 8.75 -5.74
C ASN A 16 -17.40 7.89 -7.02
N LEU A 17 -16.40 7.86 -7.90
CA LEU A 17 -16.39 7.02 -9.10
C LEU A 17 -16.48 5.53 -8.75
N TYR A 18 -15.74 5.09 -7.72
CA TYR A 18 -15.86 3.73 -7.21
C TYR A 18 -17.29 3.41 -6.73
N GLY A 19 -17.93 4.32 -6.00
CA GLY A 19 -19.31 4.18 -5.55
C GLY A 19 -20.29 3.97 -6.72
N LEU A 20 -20.19 4.83 -7.74
CA LEU A 20 -21.01 4.73 -8.95
C LEU A 20 -20.79 3.40 -9.68
N TYR A 21 -19.53 2.99 -9.88
CA TYR A 21 -19.20 1.71 -10.51
C TYR A 21 -19.76 0.50 -9.74
N ARG A 22 -19.69 0.54 -8.41
CA ARG A 22 -20.22 -0.52 -7.56
C ARG A 22 -21.74 -0.68 -7.70
N GLU A 23 -22.46 0.42 -7.86
CA GLU A 23 -23.93 0.44 -7.96
C GLU A 23 -24.46 0.10 -9.35
N GLU A 24 -23.61 0.14 -10.37
CA GLU A 24 -23.99 -0.24 -11.74
C GLU A 24 -24.49 -1.68 -11.81
N ARG A 25 -25.66 -1.91 -12.43
CA ARG A 25 -26.28 -3.23 -12.53
C ARG A 25 -25.62 -4.09 -13.63
N THR A 26 -25.42 -5.37 -13.36
CA THR A 26 -24.96 -6.35 -14.33
C THR A 26 -26.01 -7.45 -14.51
N PHE A 27 -26.38 -7.72 -15.75
CA PHE A 27 -27.47 -8.65 -16.08
C PHE A 27 -26.98 -10.09 -16.28
N LEU A 28 -25.71 -10.30 -16.64
CA LEU A 28 -25.13 -11.61 -16.88
C LEU A 28 -24.34 -12.11 -15.68
N LYS A 29 -24.57 -13.35 -15.24
CA LYS A 29 -23.89 -13.96 -14.08
C LYS A 29 -22.35 -13.94 -14.23
N LYS A 30 -21.82 -14.25 -15.42
CA LYS A 30 -20.37 -14.20 -15.72
C LYS A 30 -19.82 -12.79 -15.53
N ASN A 31 -20.53 -11.78 -16.01
CA ASN A 31 -20.15 -10.39 -15.86
C ASN A 31 -20.24 -9.93 -14.40
N ALA A 32 -21.18 -10.45 -13.61
CA ALA A 32 -21.31 -10.15 -12.18
C ALA A 32 -20.11 -10.66 -11.38
N ILE A 33 -19.59 -11.85 -11.67
CA ILE A 33 -18.39 -12.40 -11.02
C ILE A 33 -17.16 -11.57 -11.38
N SER A 34 -16.95 -11.28 -12.67
CA SER A 34 -15.83 -10.42 -13.13
C SER A 34 -15.90 -9.03 -12.51
N LYS A 35 -17.09 -8.44 -12.44
CA LYS A 35 -17.31 -7.15 -11.81
C LYS A 35 -17.02 -7.21 -10.31
N GLY A 36 -17.45 -8.27 -9.62
CA GLY A 36 -17.15 -8.45 -8.19
C GLY A 36 -15.64 -8.48 -7.90
N ARG A 37 -14.85 -9.17 -8.74
CA ARG A 37 -13.37 -9.20 -8.64
C ARG A 37 -12.79 -7.80 -8.85
N LYS A 38 -13.21 -7.06 -9.86
CA LYS A 38 -12.76 -5.69 -10.13
C LYS A 38 -13.11 -4.75 -8.96
N ILE A 39 -14.30 -4.87 -8.40
CA ILE A 39 -14.73 -4.08 -7.24
C ILE A 39 -13.80 -4.34 -6.05
N ALA A 40 -13.44 -5.60 -5.78
CA ALA A 40 -12.52 -5.95 -4.70
C ALA A 40 -11.14 -5.30 -4.88
N VAL A 41 -10.57 -5.37 -6.08
CA VAL A 41 -9.27 -4.75 -6.40
C VAL A 41 -9.35 -3.22 -6.31
N TYR A 42 -10.35 -2.59 -6.91
CA TYR A 42 -10.51 -1.13 -6.86
C TYR A 42 -10.69 -0.61 -5.44
N ARG A 43 -11.45 -1.35 -4.61
CA ARG A 43 -11.59 -1.03 -3.19
C ARG A 43 -10.25 -1.06 -2.48
N GLN A 44 -9.43 -2.09 -2.75
CA GLN A 44 -8.13 -2.23 -2.10
C GLN A 44 -7.13 -1.17 -2.60
N MET A 45 -7.13 -0.85 -3.91
CA MET A 45 -6.34 0.25 -4.46
C MET A 45 -6.67 1.58 -3.78
N LEU A 46 -7.96 1.87 -3.62
CA LEU A 46 -8.42 3.08 -2.94
C LEU A 46 -7.97 3.11 -1.48
N LEU A 47 -8.03 1.96 -0.78
CA LEU A 47 -7.56 1.85 0.60
C LEU A 47 -6.05 2.07 0.71
N CYS A 48 -5.24 1.50 -0.20
CA CYS A 48 -3.80 1.75 -0.27
C CYS A 48 -3.50 3.25 -0.46
N SER A 49 -4.18 3.90 -1.40
CA SER A 49 -4.00 5.33 -1.66
C SER A 49 -4.39 6.19 -0.45
N GLN A 50 -5.42 5.81 0.29
CA GLN A 50 -5.82 6.47 1.53
C GLN A 50 -4.76 6.32 2.62
N LYS A 51 -4.22 5.12 2.81
CA LYS A 51 -3.16 4.85 3.81
C LYS A 51 -1.86 5.56 3.47
N GLY A 52 -1.46 5.58 2.21
CA GLY A 52 -0.33 6.38 1.74
C GLY A 52 -0.52 7.88 2.01
N PHE A 53 -1.71 8.40 1.75
CA PHE A 53 -2.01 9.80 2.05
C PHE A 53 -2.06 10.12 3.55
N GLU A 54 -2.56 9.21 4.39
CA GLU A 54 -2.51 9.33 5.85
C GLU A 54 -1.06 9.37 6.34
N LEU A 55 -0.19 8.52 5.80
CA LEU A 55 1.24 8.52 6.10
C LEU A 55 1.90 9.85 5.77
N LEU A 56 1.65 10.41 4.57
CA LEU A 56 2.16 11.73 4.18
C LEU A 56 1.69 12.85 5.12
N LYS A 57 0.43 12.81 5.57
CA LYS A 57 -0.08 13.77 6.56
C LYS A 57 0.64 13.67 7.89
N ILE A 58 0.91 12.45 8.35
CA ILE A 58 1.61 12.20 9.60
C ILE A 58 3.07 12.69 9.50
N GLN A 59 3.76 12.35 8.41
CA GLN A 59 5.12 12.85 8.16
C GLN A 59 5.17 14.38 8.15
N HIS A 60 4.26 15.04 7.45
CA HIS A 60 4.21 16.51 7.41
C HIS A 60 3.89 17.12 8.77
N ARG A 61 3.06 16.46 9.59
CA ARG A 61 2.73 16.92 10.94
C ARG A 61 3.92 16.86 11.90
N TYR A 62 4.71 15.81 11.78
CA TYR A 62 5.85 15.52 12.66
C TYR A 62 7.19 15.69 11.95
N GLU A 63 7.25 16.57 10.95
CA GLU A 63 8.46 16.81 10.15
C GLU A 63 9.65 17.26 11.00
N ASN A 64 9.41 18.16 11.96
CA ASN A 64 10.48 18.64 12.84
C ASN A 64 11.05 17.51 13.71
N ASP A 65 10.20 16.67 14.26
CA ASP A 65 10.61 15.54 15.11
C ASP A 65 11.38 14.50 14.29
N TYR A 66 10.93 14.24 13.05
CA TYR A 66 11.62 13.36 12.12
C TYR A 66 13.03 13.89 11.78
N LEU A 67 13.18 15.20 11.56
CA LEU A 67 14.47 15.81 11.22
C LEU A 67 15.45 15.84 12.40
N GLN A 68 14.99 15.65 13.62
CA GLN A 68 15.84 15.53 14.82
C GLN A 68 16.36 14.10 15.05
N LEU A 69 15.80 13.11 14.34
CA LEU A 69 16.30 11.73 14.43
C LEU A 69 17.75 11.62 13.96
N PRO A 70 18.52 10.66 14.48
CA PRO A 70 19.83 10.30 13.92
C PRO A 70 19.73 9.99 12.42
N PRO A 71 20.73 10.38 11.61
CA PRO A 71 20.69 10.22 10.15
C PRO A 71 20.46 8.78 9.67
N ASP A 72 20.97 7.79 10.39
CA ASP A 72 20.76 6.37 10.10
C ASP A 72 19.29 5.96 10.27
N LYS A 73 18.60 6.48 11.28
CA LYS A 73 17.17 6.23 11.50
C LYS A 73 16.31 6.94 10.45
N GLN A 74 16.65 8.19 10.11
CA GLN A 74 15.98 8.91 9.03
C GLN A 74 16.07 8.15 7.71
N GLU A 75 17.29 7.68 7.38
CA GLU A 75 17.55 6.93 6.15
C GLU A 75 16.78 5.61 6.11
N LEU A 76 16.75 4.85 7.20
CA LEU A 76 16.00 3.60 7.30
C LEU A 76 14.50 3.82 7.05
N ILE A 77 13.90 4.84 7.67
CA ILE A 77 12.50 5.19 7.49
C ILE A 77 12.23 5.61 6.04
N ARG A 78 13.09 6.46 5.48
CA ARG A 78 12.97 6.95 4.09
C ARG A 78 13.00 5.79 3.10
N GLN A 79 13.98 4.91 3.20
CA GLN A 79 14.12 3.76 2.30
C GLN A 79 12.91 2.83 2.36
N HIS A 80 12.34 2.64 3.54
CA HIS A 80 11.15 1.81 3.68
C HIS A 80 9.90 2.46 3.05
N ILE A 81 9.75 3.77 3.18
CA ILE A 81 8.65 4.52 2.55
C ILE A 81 8.82 4.51 1.02
N ASP A 82 10.02 4.74 0.52
CA ASP A 82 10.33 4.69 -0.92
C ASP A 82 9.99 3.30 -1.47
N TYR A 83 10.43 2.23 -0.80
CA TYR A 83 10.06 0.86 -1.15
C TYR A 83 8.55 0.63 -1.27
N LEU A 84 7.78 1.06 -0.26
CA LEU A 84 6.32 0.87 -0.25
C LEU A 84 5.64 1.69 -1.35
N THR A 85 6.14 2.89 -1.62
CA THR A 85 5.60 3.76 -2.66
C THR A 85 5.84 3.17 -4.04
N ASP A 86 7.05 2.70 -4.30
CA ASP A 86 7.41 2.04 -5.56
C ASP A 86 6.61 0.75 -5.75
N LYS A 87 6.50 -0.08 -4.73
CA LYS A 87 5.69 -1.30 -4.79
C LYS A 87 4.22 -0.99 -5.08
N HIS A 88 3.66 0.03 -4.44
CA HIS A 88 2.28 0.46 -4.68
C HIS A 88 2.10 0.93 -6.13
N GLU A 89 2.98 1.78 -6.64
CA GLU A 89 2.95 2.25 -8.02
C GLU A 89 3.02 1.09 -9.02
N GLN A 90 3.95 0.15 -8.81
CA GLN A 90 4.11 -1.02 -9.66
C GLN A 90 2.86 -1.90 -9.68
N LEU A 91 2.21 -2.12 -8.53
CA LEU A 91 0.95 -2.87 -8.46
C LEU A 91 -0.18 -2.16 -9.22
N LEU A 92 -0.27 -0.82 -9.12
CA LEU A 92 -1.26 -0.04 -9.87
C LEU A 92 -1.02 -0.15 -11.38
N LEU A 93 0.22 0.02 -11.84
CA LEU A 93 0.59 -0.10 -13.25
C LEU A 93 0.34 -1.51 -13.78
N THR A 94 0.71 -2.55 -13.04
CA THR A 94 0.46 -3.96 -13.40
C THR A 94 -1.02 -4.22 -13.64
N TYR A 95 -1.89 -3.63 -12.86
CA TYR A 95 -3.33 -3.84 -13.00
C TYR A 95 -3.94 -3.00 -14.14
N ILE A 96 -3.51 -1.75 -14.29
CA ILE A 96 -4.07 -0.81 -15.28
C ILE A 96 -3.64 -1.19 -16.70
N ASP A 97 -2.35 -1.39 -16.92
CA ASP A 97 -1.78 -1.56 -18.27
C ASP A 97 -1.66 -3.01 -18.73
N LYS A 98 -2.03 -3.97 -17.88
CA LYS A 98 -1.79 -5.41 -18.10
C LYS A 98 -0.32 -5.74 -18.40
N VAL A 99 0.58 -4.86 -18.03
CA VAL A 99 2.02 -5.08 -18.13
C VAL A 99 2.37 -6.17 -17.13
N SER A 100 3.00 -7.24 -17.60
CA SER A 100 3.63 -8.23 -16.74
C SER A 100 4.88 -7.59 -16.13
N ILE A 101 4.70 -6.81 -15.07
CA ILE A 101 5.82 -6.31 -14.30
C ILE A 101 6.38 -7.52 -13.55
N ASP A 102 7.67 -7.70 -13.70
CA ASP A 102 8.41 -8.70 -12.99
C ASP A 102 8.49 -8.28 -11.52
N LEU A 103 7.52 -8.75 -10.72
CA LEU A 103 7.47 -8.49 -9.28
C LEU A 103 8.73 -9.04 -8.58
N GLU A 104 9.34 -10.08 -9.12
CA GLU A 104 10.60 -10.64 -8.64
C GLU A 104 11.75 -9.64 -8.81
N TYR A 105 11.73 -8.83 -9.88
CA TYR A 105 12.67 -7.74 -10.07
C TYR A 105 12.49 -6.64 -9.01
N VAL A 106 11.26 -6.26 -8.69
CA VAL A 106 10.96 -5.26 -7.66
C VAL A 106 11.44 -5.76 -6.29
N GLU A 107 11.11 -6.99 -5.91
CA GLU A 107 11.54 -7.58 -4.64
C GLU A 107 13.07 -7.71 -4.53
N SER A 108 13.77 -8.06 -5.61
CA SER A 108 15.23 -8.24 -5.60
C SER A 108 16.02 -6.94 -5.50
N HIS A 109 15.46 -5.80 -5.92
CA HIS A 109 16.14 -4.50 -5.91
C HIS A 109 15.83 -3.64 -4.68
N LEU A 110 14.81 -3.99 -3.92
CA LEU A 110 14.30 -3.21 -2.79
C LEU A 110 14.50 -3.94 -1.45
N ALA A 111 15.49 -4.82 -1.40
CA ALA A 111 15.78 -5.66 -0.24
C ALA A 111 16.25 -4.86 0.98
N GLN A 112 15.34 -4.12 1.62
CA GLN A 112 15.45 -3.88 3.05
C GLN A 112 14.44 -4.76 3.76
N ASP A 113 14.99 -5.58 4.63
CA ASP A 113 14.21 -6.49 5.47
C ASP A 113 13.23 -5.66 6.33
N PRO A 114 11.90 -5.86 6.21
CA PRO A 114 10.93 -5.25 7.10
C PRO A 114 11.24 -5.45 8.60
N GLN A 115 12.07 -6.45 8.92
CA GLN A 115 12.53 -6.71 10.27
C GLN A 115 13.38 -5.57 10.85
N ASP A 116 14.13 -4.84 10.04
CA ASP A 116 14.96 -3.72 10.54
C ASP A 116 14.09 -2.58 11.08
N LEU A 117 13.02 -2.23 10.40
CA LEU A 117 12.08 -1.23 10.89
C LEU A 117 11.31 -1.72 12.13
N MET A 118 10.93 -2.99 12.16
CA MET A 118 10.31 -3.60 13.34
C MET A 118 11.25 -3.62 14.54
N GLN A 119 12.52 -3.94 14.34
CA GLN A 119 13.53 -3.90 15.40
C GLN A 119 13.76 -2.50 15.90
N LEU A 120 13.82 -1.50 15.02
CA LEU A 120 13.87 -0.09 15.40
C LEU A 120 12.68 0.27 16.29
N PHE A 121 11.48 -0.05 15.87
CA PHE A 121 10.25 0.20 16.64
C PHE A 121 10.28 -0.44 18.03
N LEU A 122 10.64 -1.74 18.11
CA LEU A 122 10.72 -2.47 19.38
C LEU A 122 11.81 -1.91 20.31
N ARG A 123 12.93 -1.43 19.76
CA ARG A 123 13.99 -0.80 20.53
C ARG A 123 13.53 0.53 21.13
N GLU A 124 12.92 1.39 20.31
CA GLU A 124 12.38 2.68 20.78
C GLU A 124 11.29 2.49 21.85
N MET A 125 10.45 1.46 21.71
CA MET A 125 9.47 1.11 22.74
C MET A 125 10.11 0.74 24.07
N ARG A 126 11.20 -0.05 24.06
CA ARG A 126 11.90 -0.48 25.29
C ARG A 126 12.64 0.67 25.96
N GLU A 127 13.18 1.58 25.18
CA GLU A 127 13.92 2.74 25.69
C GLU A 127 12.98 3.77 26.33
N THR A 128 11.71 3.83 25.90
CA THR A 128 10.70 4.76 26.41
C THR A 128 10.37 4.55 27.90
N GLU A 129 10.58 3.35 28.44
CA GLU A 129 10.31 3.05 29.85
C GLU A 129 11.30 3.76 30.83
N LYS A 130 12.33 4.42 30.33
CA LYS A 130 13.46 4.93 31.14
C LYS A 130 13.63 6.45 31.16
N ASP A 131 12.89 7.20 30.33
CA ASP A 131 13.23 8.59 30.04
C ASP A 131 12.18 9.62 30.48
N GLU A 132 12.63 10.89 30.67
CA GLU A 132 11.82 12.04 31.07
C GLU A 132 10.76 12.44 30.03
N TYR A 133 9.73 13.19 30.45
CA TYR A 133 8.48 13.45 29.73
C TYR A 133 8.64 14.08 28.31
N GLU A 134 9.66 14.94 28.09
CA GLU A 134 9.90 15.56 26.77
C GLU A 134 10.37 14.54 25.74
N ASP A 135 11.25 13.64 26.14
CA ASP A 135 11.75 12.53 25.30
C ASP A 135 10.64 11.53 24.91
N MET A 136 9.61 11.40 25.77
CA MET A 136 8.45 10.55 25.49
C MET A 136 7.58 11.06 24.33
N MET A 137 7.46 12.39 24.14
CA MET A 137 6.64 12.95 23.05
C MET A 137 7.27 12.72 21.67
N ASP A 138 8.59 12.89 21.55
CA ASP A 138 9.32 12.65 20.30
C ASP A 138 9.27 11.17 19.91
N LYS A 139 9.43 10.29 20.89
CA LYS A 139 9.28 8.84 20.69
C LYS A 139 7.84 8.46 20.29
N TYR A 140 6.84 9.10 20.88
CA TYR A 140 5.45 8.89 20.50
C TYR A 140 5.18 9.28 19.04
N HIS A 141 5.74 10.39 18.56
CA HIS A 141 5.61 10.82 17.17
C HIS A 141 6.30 9.86 16.20
N LEU A 142 7.51 9.40 16.54
CA LEU A 142 8.21 8.38 15.77
C LEU A 142 7.39 7.08 15.69
N MET A 143 6.84 6.62 16.81
CA MET A 143 5.98 5.43 16.85
C MET A 143 4.74 5.57 15.97
N ARG A 144 4.14 6.77 15.89
CA ARG A 144 3.01 7.03 14.99
C ARG A 144 3.41 6.97 13.51
N ILE A 145 4.58 7.49 13.15
CA ILE A 145 5.12 7.38 11.78
C ILE A 145 5.30 5.89 11.42
N ILE A 146 5.98 5.13 12.28
CA ILE A 146 6.26 3.70 12.05
C ILE A 146 4.96 2.90 11.97
N ALA A 147 4.00 3.11 12.87
CA ALA A 147 2.71 2.45 12.84
C ALA A 147 1.93 2.74 11.53
N SER A 148 2.03 3.97 11.00
CA SER A 148 1.42 4.33 9.72
C SER A 148 2.10 3.66 8.53
N ILE A 149 3.41 3.47 8.60
CA ILE A 149 4.17 2.71 7.59
C ILE A 149 3.70 1.26 7.56
N PHE A 150 3.57 0.59 8.72
CA PHE A 150 3.06 -0.78 8.78
C PHE A 150 1.63 -0.92 8.28
N ALA A 151 0.75 0.03 8.64
CA ALA A 151 -0.63 0.04 8.15
C ALA A 151 -0.70 0.20 6.62
N TYR A 152 0.18 0.99 6.04
CA TYR A 152 0.30 1.15 4.60
C TYR A 152 0.83 -0.14 3.95
N GLN A 153 1.89 -0.72 4.48
CA GLN A 153 2.47 -1.99 4.03
C GLN A 153 1.41 -3.10 4.01
N GLU A 154 0.67 -3.28 5.08
CA GLU A 154 -0.37 -4.33 5.17
C GLU A 154 -1.42 -4.18 4.06
N THR A 155 -1.83 -2.96 3.73
CA THR A 155 -2.79 -2.73 2.65
C THR A 155 -2.21 -3.03 1.27
N ILE A 156 -0.92 -2.75 1.05
CA ILE A 156 -0.19 -3.06 -0.19
C ILE A 156 -0.05 -4.57 -0.35
N ASP A 157 0.37 -5.27 0.69
CA ASP A 157 0.54 -6.73 0.66
C ASP A 157 -0.78 -7.46 0.39
N TYR A 158 -1.89 -6.92 0.90
CA TYR A 158 -3.21 -7.47 0.60
C TYR A 158 -3.62 -7.21 -0.85
N LEU A 159 -3.33 -6.01 -1.40
CA LEU A 159 -3.56 -5.70 -2.82
C LEU A 159 -2.78 -6.66 -3.73
N GLU A 160 -1.51 -6.91 -3.43
CA GLU A 160 -0.67 -7.85 -4.14
C GLU A 160 -1.28 -9.26 -4.18
N LYS A 161 -1.68 -9.78 -3.01
CA LYS A 161 -2.35 -11.09 -2.89
C LYS A 161 -3.63 -11.16 -3.72
N LEU A 162 -4.43 -10.11 -3.74
CA LEU A 162 -5.64 -10.05 -4.58
C LEU A 162 -5.30 -10.12 -6.07
N ILE A 163 -4.35 -9.33 -6.53
CA ILE A 163 -3.94 -9.30 -7.95
C ILE A 163 -3.40 -10.66 -8.37
N HIS A 164 -2.54 -11.28 -7.55
CA HIS A 164 -2.00 -12.62 -7.82
C HIS A 164 -3.09 -13.69 -7.88
N SER A 165 -4.03 -13.68 -6.94
CA SER A 165 -5.13 -14.66 -6.91
C SER A 165 -6.02 -14.60 -8.16
N PHE A 166 -6.17 -13.42 -8.77
CA PHE A 166 -6.96 -13.26 -9.99
C PHE A 166 -6.19 -13.64 -11.25
N LYS A 167 -4.87 -13.43 -11.28
CA LYS A 167 -4.02 -13.87 -12.39
C LYS A 167 -3.97 -15.39 -12.50
N LEU A 168 -3.79 -16.11 -11.40
CA LEU A 168 -3.75 -17.58 -11.38
C LEU A 168 -5.05 -18.19 -11.92
N ARG A 169 -6.20 -17.68 -11.52
CA ARG A 169 -7.50 -18.17 -12.00
C ARG A 169 -7.74 -17.92 -13.49
N HIS A 170 -7.26 -16.80 -14.03
CA HIS A 170 -7.35 -16.53 -15.46
C HIS A 170 -6.50 -17.49 -16.30
N THR A 171 -5.36 -17.93 -15.78
CA THR A 171 -4.49 -18.90 -16.44
C THR A 171 -5.14 -20.28 -16.47
N GLU A 172 -5.78 -20.70 -15.37
CA GLU A 172 -6.51 -21.96 -15.30
C GLU A 172 -7.75 -21.98 -16.21
N GLU A 173 -8.55 -20.90 -16.25
CA GLU A 173 -9.71 -20.78 -17.14
C GLU A 173 -9.30 -20.84 -18.63
N ASN A 174 -8.19 -20.20 -19.02
CA ASN A 174 -7.67 -20.24 -20.38
C ASN A 174 -7.11 -21.62 -20.77
N GLN A 175 -6.55 -22.38 -19.84
CA GLN A 175 -6.08 -23.75 -20.11
C GLN A 175 -7.25 -24.74 -20.29
N ILE A 176 -8.36 -24.54 -19.60
CA ILE A 176 -9.56 -25.35 -19.75
C ILE A 176 -10.22 -25.10 -21.12
N ASP A 177 -10.29 -23.84 -21.55
CA ASP A 177 -10.86 -23.49 -22.87
C ASP A 177 -10.02 -24.02 -24.07
N ILE A 178 -8.71 -24.19 -23.90
CA ILE A 178 -7.82 -24.77 -24.93
C ILE A 178 -8.07 -26.28 -25.05
N ASN A 179 -8.22 -26.98 -23.91
CA ASN A 179 -8.43 -28.44 -23.92
C ASN A 179 -9.81 -28.87 -24.40
N VAL A 180 -10.82 -28.00 -24.36
CA VAL A 180 -12.17 -28.30 -24.86
C VAL A 180 -12.29 -28.15 -26.39
N ASN A 181 -11.35 -27.42 -27.02
CA ASN A 181 -11.35 -27.23 -28.48
C ASN A 181 -10.48 -28.25 -29.24
N GLU A 182 -9.84 -29.20 -28.55
CA GLU A 182 -9.03 -30.28 -29.17
C GLU A 182 -9.74 -31.67 -29.17
N GLU A 183 -10.98 -31.78 -28.69
CA GLU A 183 -11.84 -32.95 -28.83
C GLU A 183 -12.96 -32.70 -29.87
#